data_2c3bcca400bb9534bc945706df354ece
#
_entry.id   2c3bcca400bb9534bc945706df354ece
#
_cell.length_a   1.000
_cell.length_b   1.000
_cell.length_c   1.000
_cell.angle_alpha   90.00
_cell.angle_beta   90.00
_cell.angle_gamma   90.00
#
_symmetry.space_group_name_H-M   'P 1'
#
loop_
_entity.id
_entity.type
_entity.pdbx_description
1 polymer ?
#
loop_
_entity_poly.entity_id
_entity_poly.type
_entity_poly.pdbx_seq_one_letter_code
_entity_poly.pdbx_strand_id
1 'polypeptide(L)'
;ISGDIDIAQTKAWVKHYFDEIPSGQTITKLPPKPAVIEKTIKRFHVDNFAQAPLLTMVWPTVPEYDADYYPLSVLSEYLAKGKNAPLNKVLIDEKKLTSRVAMYGYDSEIAGQLQLQVMAFDGVNLNQVDEAIDEAFATFEKEGISAQDLARIKAGQETDFYKGLSSVLGKGFQLAQYEIFTAR
;
A
#
# COMPACT_ATOMS: atom_id res chain seq x y z
N ILE A 1 9.39 9.36 21.31
CA ILE A 1 9.59 10.80 21.47
C ILE A 1 10.73 11.20 20.55
N SER A 2 10.52 12.24 19.76
CA SER A 2 11.52 12.76 18.84
C SER A 2 11.50 14.29 18.84
N GLY A 3 12.66 14.94 18.67
CA GLY A 3 12.77 16.41 18.68
C GLY A 3 14.12 16.87 19.24
N ASP A 4 14.22 18.15 19.52
CA ASP A 4 15.33 18.74 20.29
C ASP A 4 15.07 18.49 21.79
N ILE A 5 15.52 17.33 22.26
CA ILE A 5 15.24 16.85 23.62
C ILE A 5 16.53 16.55 24.38
N ASP A 6 16.52 16.83 25.70
CA ASP A 6 17.48 16.23 26.63
C ASP A 6 17.03 14.80 26.95
N ILE A 7 17.88 13.82 26.61
CA ILE A 7 17.55 12.41 26.79
C ILE A 7 17.41 12.04 28.27
N ALA A 8 18.26 12.55 29.14
CA ALA A 8 18.24 12.22 30.57
C ALA A 8 16.97 12.78 31.23
N GLN A 9 16.67 14.03 30.95
CA GLN A 9 15.44 14.69 31.43
C GLN A 9 14.19 14.00 30.90
N THR A 10 14.15 13.66 29.59
CA THR A 10 13.01 12.98 28.97
C THR A 10 12.78 11.61 29.61
N LYS A 11 13.84 10.82 29.83
CA LYS A 11 13.74 9.54 30.55
C LYS A 11 13.22 9.72 31.98
N ALA A 12 13.67 10.75 32.69
CA ALA A 12 13.18 11.04 34.03
C ALA A 12 11.68 11.38 34.04
N TRP A 13 11.21 12.16 33.06
CA TRP A 13 9.79 12.46 32.91
C TRP A 13 8.95 11.23 32.54
N VAL A 14 9.43 10.42 31.58
CA VAL A 14 8.72 9.17 31.21
C VAL A 14 8.59 8.27 32.43
N LYS A 15 9.67 8.11 33.21
CA LYS A 15 9.64 7.36 34.44
C LYS A 15 8.66 7.96 35.45
N HIS A 16 8.71 9.26 35.68
CA HIS A 16 7.83 9.95 36.63
C HIS A 16 6.34 9.77 36.33
N TYR A 17 5.96 9.83 35.05
CA TYR A 17 4.55 9.80 34.66
C TYR A 17 4.01 8.40 34.34
N PHE A 18 4.86 7.43 34.04
CA PHE A 18 4.43 6.12 33.55
C PHE A 18 4.89 4.92 34.38
N ASP A 19 5.83 5.10 35.34
CA ASP A 19 6.40 3.99 36.15
C ASP A 19 5.36 3.32 37.06
N GLU A 20 4.29 4.05 37.43
CA GLU A 20 3.17 3.50 38.23
C GLU A 20 2.24 2.59 37.42
N ILE A 21 2.34 2.57 36.09
CA ILE A 21 1.51 1.74 35.21
C ILE A 21 2.13 0.34 35.19
N PRO A 22 1.45 -0.68 35.76
CA PRO A 22 2.00 -2.03 35.76
C PRO A 22 2.09 -2.58 34.37
N SER A 23 3.14 -3.35 34.10
CA SER A 23 3.24 -4.11 32.85
C SER A 23 2.03 -5.02 32.68
N GLY A 24 1.42 -5.02 31.50
CA GLY A 24 0.35 -5.95 31.16
C GLY A 24 0.88 -7.39 31.05
N GLN A 25 -0.01 -8.31 30.74
CA GLN A 25 0.36 -9.69 30.43
C GLN A 25 1.25 -9.74 29.19
N THR A 26 2.18 -10.67 29.16
CA THR A 26 2.99 -10.92 27.95
C THR A 26 2.09 -11.27 26.78
N ILE A 27 2.17 -10.49 25.73
CA ILE A 27 1.40 -10.70 24.49
C ILE A 27 2.20 -11.67 23.61
N THR A 28 1.58 -12.81 23.27
CA THR A 28 2.14 -13.71 22.27
C THR A 28 1.81 -13.16 20.88
N LYS A 29 2.84 -12.87 20.08
CA LYS A 29 2.64 -12.45 18.70
C LYS A 29 1.95 -13.55 17.90
N LEU A 30 0.94 -13.18 17.14
CA LEU A 30 0.27 -14.10 16.23
C LEU A 30 1.18 -14.40 15.03
N PRO A 31 1.19 -15.65 14.54
CA PRO A 31 1.91 -15.98 13.31
C PRO A 31 1.24 -15.30 12.11
N PRO A 32 1.98 -15.06 11.02
CA PRO A 32 1.41 -14.61 9.76
C PRO A 32 0.23 -15.49 9.33
N LYS A 33 -0.86 -14.83 8.96
CA LYS A 33 -2.10 -15.51 8.54
C LYS A 33 -2.75 -14.75 7.37
N PRO A 34 -2.14 -14.77 6.17
CA PRO A 34 -2.76 -14.21 4.99
C PRO A 34 -4.12 -14.85 4.73
N ALA A 35 -5.06 -14.06 4.23
CA ALA A 35 -6.35 -14.61 3.82
C ALA A 35 -6.20 -15.45 2.55
N VAL A 36 -6.94 -16.55 2.49
CA VAL A 36 -6.97 -17.41 1.30
C VAL A 36 -8.32 -17.24 0.60
N ILE A 37 -8.28 -16.91 -0.68
CA ILE A 37 -9.46 -16.79 -1.53
C ILE A 37 -9.42 -17.92 -2.57
N GLU A 38 -10.37 -18.83 -2.49
CA GLU A 38 -10.45 -19.98 -3.42
C GLU A 38 -11.01 -19.60 -4.79
N LYS A 39 -11.79 -18.52 -4.88
CA LYS A 39 -12.40 -18.04 -6.11
C LYS A 39 -12.67 -16.54 -6.05
N THR A 40 -12.70 -15.91 -7.22
CA THR A 40 -13.14 -14.49 -7.33
C THR A 40 -14.56 -14.32 -6.83
N ILE A 41 -14.77 -13.36 -5.96
CA ILE A 41 -16.08 -12.99 -5.44
C ILE A 41 -16.41 -11.58 -5.95
N LYS A 42 -17.43 -11.45 -6.80
CA LYS A 42 -17.94 -10.16 -7.26
C LYS A 42 -19.16 -9.75 -6.42
N ARG A 43 -19.15 -8.51 -5.93
CA ARG A 43 -20.27 -7.92 -5.19
C ARG A 43 -20.60 -6.58 -5.81
N PHE A 44 -21.87 -6.27 -5.89
CA PHE A 44 -22.38 -4.99 -6.36
C PHE A 44 -23.20 -4.33 -5.25
N HIS A 45 -23.01 -3.04 -5.07
CA HIS A 45 -23.75 -2.22 -4.13
C HIS A 45 -24.17 -0.93 -4.82
N VAL A 46 -25.42 -0.54 -4.65
CA VAL A 46 -25.92 0.76 -5.09
C VAL A 46 -25.79 1.73 -3.92
N ASP A 47 -24.98 2.76 -4.11
CA ASP A 47 -24.82 3.84 -3.15
C ASP A 47 -25.63 5.04 -3.63
N ASN A 48 -26.61 5.48 -2.83
CA ASN A 48 -27.49 6.59 -3.17
C ASN A 48 -26.80 7.97 -3.04
N PHE A 49 -25.61 8.03 -2.49
CA PHE A 49 -24.84 9.26 -2.28
C PHE A 49 -23.62 9.35 -3.20
N ALA A 50 -23.23 8.25 -3.83
CA ALA A 50 -22.10 8.23 -4.76
C ALA A 50 -22.39 9.07 -5.99
N GLN A 51 -21.42 9.90 -6.38
CA GLN A 51 -21.50 10.76 -7.55
C GLN A 51 -20.91 10.09 -8.80
N ALA A 52 -20.21 9.00 -8.66
CA ALA A 52 -19.56 8.29 -9.75
C ALA A 52 -19.39 6.79 -9.40
N PRO A 53 -19.43 5.90 -10.40
CA PRO A 53 -19.20 4.48 -10.19
C PRO A 53 -17.78 4.20 -9.71
N LEU A 54 -17.61 3.35 -8.70
CA LEU A 54 -16.33 2.92 -8.18
C LEU A 54 -16.17 1.40 -8.33
N LEU A 55 -15.11 0.98 -9.00
CA LEU A 55 -14.67 -0.41 -9.00
C LEU A 55 -13.48 -0.56 -8.04
N THR A 56 -13.58 -1.51 -7.14
CA THR A 56 -12.49 -1.89 -6.24
C THR A 56 -12.18 -3.38 -6.40
N MET A 57 -10.93 -3.70 -6.71
CA MET A 57 -10.40 -5.06 -6.66
C MET A 57 -9.49 -5.21 -5.46
N VAL A 58 -9.57 -6.36 -4.79
CA VAL A 58 -8.77 -6.64 -3.58
C VAL A 58 -8.19 -8.04 -3.69
N TRP A 59 -6.88 -8.13 -3.50
CA TRP A 59 -6.15 -9.40 -3.43
C TRP A 59 -5.52 -9.52 -2.03
N PRO A 60 -5.70 -10.65 -1.33
CA PRO A 60 -4.93 -10.94 -0.13
C PRO A 60 -3.45 -11.04 -0.47
N THR A 61 -2.62 -10.48 0.41
CA THR A 61 -1.16 -10.49 0.26
C THR A 61 -0.48 -10.89 1.56
N VAL A 62 0.84 -10.89 1.52
CA VAL A 62 1.71 -11.19 2.64
C VAL A 62 1.72 -10.05 3.68
N PRO A 63 2.19 -10.34 4.91
CA PRO A 63 2.41 -9.30 5.92
C PRO A 63 3.46 -8.27 5.50
N GLU A 64 3.45 -7.11 6.17
CA GLU A 64 4.51 -6.11 6.06
C GLU A 64 5.88 -6.72 6.44
N TYR A 65 6.92 -6.35 5.72
CA TYR A 65 8.30 -6.87 5.82
C TYR A 65 8.49 -8.35 5.45
N ASP A 66 7.49 -9.02 4.89
CA ASP A 66 7.71 -10.29 4.20
C ASP A 66 8.58 -10.09 2.94
N ALA A 67 9.27 -11.13 2.49
CA ALA A 67 10.11 -11.05 1.30
C ALA A 67 9.33 -10.63 0.04
N ASP A 68 8.09 -11.08 -0.08
CA ASP A 68 7.21 -10.79 -1.21
C ASP A 68 6.52 -9.41 -1.13
N TYR A 69 6.56 -8.75 0.03
CA TYR A 69 6.05 -7.39 0.20
C TYR A 69 6.70 -6.38 -0.75
N TYR A 70 8.03 -6.42 -0.87
CA TYR A 70 8.77 -5.48 -1.72
C TYR A 70 8.49 -5.67 -3.22
N PRO A 71 8.50 -6.88 -3.79
CA PRO A 71 8.06 -7.10 -5.17
C PRO A 71 6.63 -6.63 -5.44
N LEU A 72 5.68 -6.85 -4.51
CA LEU A 72 4.30 -6.37 -4.64
C LEU A 72 4.20 -4.84 -4.63
N SER A 73 5.00 -4.16 -3.81
CA SER A 73 5.11 -2.71 -3.82
C SER A 73 5.63 -2.17 -5.16
N VAL A 74 6.67 -2.79 -5.72
CA VAL A 74 7.19 -2.44 -7.05
C VAL A 74 6.14 -2.69 -8.13
N LEU A 75 5.43 -3.81 -8.08
CA LEU A 75 4.36 -4.15 -9.02
C LEU A 75 3.24 -3.12 -9.01
N SER A 76 2.76 -2.72 -7.84
CA SER A 76 1.71 -1.71 -7.72
C SER A 76 2.13 -0.35 -8.31
N GLU A 77 3.37 0.06 -8.07
CA GLU A 77 3.91 1.29 -8.67
C GLU A 77 4.04 1.18 -10.20
N TYR A 78 4.53 0.06 -10.70
CA TYR A 78 4.66 -0.16 -12.14
C TYR A 78 3.31 -0.09 -12.84
N LEU A 79 2.30 -0.78 -12.29
CA LEU A 79 0.99 -0.90 -12.92
C LEU A 79 0.17 0.41 -12.89
N ALA A 80 0.29 1.23 -11.84
CA ALA A 80 -0.62 2.36 -11.62
C ALA A 80 0.05 3.73 -11.40
N LYS A 81 1.36 3.81 -11.12
CA LYS A 81 2.01 5.08 -10.78
C LYS A 81 2.71 5.70 -12.00
N GLY A 82 2.25 6.87 -12.38
CA GLY A 82 2.82 7.66 -13.47
C GLY A 82 2.09 7.52 -14.80
N LYS A 83 2.37 8.46 -15.73
CA LYS A 83 1.64 8.56 -17.00
C LYS A 83 1.77 7.30 -17.86
N ASN A 84 2.93 6.68 -17.87
CA ASN A 84 3.20 5.51 -18.72
C ASN A 84 2.86 4.17 -18.05
N ALA A 85 2.25 4.19 -16.85
CA ALA A 85 1.81 2.98 -16.18
C ALA A 85 0.75 2.23 -17.02
N PRO A 86 0.83 0.91 -17.14
CA PRO A 86 -0.08 0.13 -17.98
C PRO A 86 -1.56 0.42 -17.76
N LEU A 87 -1.99 0.47 -16.50
CA LEU A 87 -3.38 0.78 -16.17
C LEU A 87 -3.78 2.21 -16.56
N ASN A 88 -2.90 3.19 -16.35
CA ASN A 88 -3.18 4.58 -16.72
C ASN A 88 -3.27 4.74 -18.24
N LYS A 89 -2.38 4.06 -18.97
CA LYS A 89 -2.39 4.10 -20.43
C LYS A 89 -3.70 3.57 -20.99
N VAL A 90 -4.13 2.38 -20.56
CA VAL A 90 -5.38 1.77 -21.07
C VAL A 90 -6.62 2.52 -20.58
N LEU A 91 -6.75 2.74 -19.25
CA LEU A 91 -7.97 3.27 -18.66
C LEU A 91 -8.17 4.78 -18.86
N ILE A 92 -7.07 5.56 -18.83
CA ILE A 92 -7.13 7.03 -18.91
C ILE A 92 -6.90 7.50 -20.34
N ASP A 93 -5.79 7.10 -20.99
CA ASP A 93 -5.39 7.69 -22.26
C ASP A 93 -6.14 7.08 -23.44
N GLU A 94 -6.29 5.75 -23.50
CA GLU A 94 -6.87 5.04 -24.63
C GLU A 94 -8.40 4.97 -24.53
N LYS A 95 -8.93 4.40 -23.45
CA LYS A 95 -10.37 4.15 -23.29
C LYS A 95 -11.14 5.29 -22.61
N LYS A 96 -10.46 6.22 -21.94
CA LYS A 96 -11.05 7.41 -21.30
C LYS A 96 -12.19 7.06 -20.33
N LEU A 97 -12.01 6.01 -19.55
CA LEU A 97 -13.02 5.50 -18.61
C LEU A 97 -12.95 6.19 -17.25
N THR A 98 -11.80 6.77 -16.91
CA THR A 98 -11.52 7.41 -15.62
C THR A 98 -10.48 8.51 -15.78
N SER A 99 -10.40 9.39 -14.79
CA SER A 99 -9.30 10.37 -14.67
C SER A 99 -8.18 9.89 -13.73
N ARG A 100 -8.42 8.82 -12.97
CA ARG A 100 -7.47 8.34 -11.94
C ARG A 100 -7.62 6.86 -11.68
N VAL A 101 -6.47 6.20 -11.63
CA VAL A 101 -6.30 4.83 -11.15
C VAL A 101 -5.43 4.88 -9.90
N ALA A 102 -5.75 4.12 -8.88
CA ALA A 102 -4.96 3.99 -7.67
C ALA A 102 -4.76 2.51 -7.34
N MET A 103 -3.52 2.09 -7.13
CA MET A 103 -3.16 0.74 -6.67
C MET A 103 -2.18 0.86 -5.51
N TYR A 104 -2.51 0.20 -4.40
CA TYR A 104 -1.74 0.34 -3.16
C TYR A 104 -1.97 -0.85 -2.22
N GLY A 105 -0.97 -1.12 -1.37
CA GLY A 105 -1.05 -2.11 -0.31
C GLY A 105 -1.64 -1.54 0.98
N TYR A 106 -2.38 -2.38 1.69
CA TYR A 106 -2.67 -2.24 3.11
C TYR A 106 -2.06 -3.42 3.82
N ASP A 107 -0.95 -3.19 4.48
CA ASP A 107 -0.16 -4.25 5.08
C ASP A 107 -0.18 -4.11 6.60
N SER A 108 -0.19 -5.24 7.29
CA SER A 108 -0.20 -5.33 8.73
C SER A 108 0.76 -6.42 9.22
N GLU A 109 0.87 -6.61 10.53
CA GLU A 109 1.80 -7.57 11.14
C GLU A 109 1.56 -9.02 10.70
N ILE A 110 0.32 -9.41 10.43
CA ILE A 110 -0.04 -10.81 10.17
C ILE A 110 -0.59 -11.09 8.77
N ALA A 111 -1.00 -10.08 8.04
CA ALA A 111 -1.58 -10.20 6.71
C ALA A 111 -1.51 -8.86 5.96
N GLY A 112 -1.64 -8.90 4.65
CA GLY A 112 -1.76 -7.74 3.80
C GLY A 112 -2.87 -7.89 2.77
N GLN A 113 -3.14 -6.81 2.06
CA GLN A 113 -4.00 -6.79 0.88
C GLN A 113 -3.52 -5.76 -0.12
N LEU A 114 -3.56 -6.10 -1.38
CA LEU A 114 -3.36 -5.17 -2.49
C LEU A 114 -4.73 -4.72 -3.00
N GLN A 115 -4.91 -3.42 -3.15
CA GLN A 115 -6.14 -2.84 -3.67
C GLN A 115 -5.89 -2.07 -4.95
N LEU A 116 -6.76 -2.26 -5.94
CA LEU A 116 -6.88 -1.43 -7.13
C LEU A 116 -8.23 -0.73 -7.08
N GLN A 117 -8.21 0.60 -7.20
CA GLN A 117 -9.42 1.42 -7.22
C GLN A 117 -9.48 2.26 -8.49
N VAL A 118 -10.61 2.20 -9.16
CA VAL A 118 -10.91 2.99 -10.36
C VAL A 118 -12.26 3.68 -10.16
N MET A 119 -12.22 4.99 -10.00
CA MET A 119 -13.43 5.82 -10.01
C MET A 119 -13.74 6.19 -11.46
N ALA A 120 -14.73 5.54 -12.04
CA ALA A 120 -15.11 5.74 -13.44
C ALA A 120 -15.85 7.08 -13.63
N PHE A 121 -15.85 7.59 -14.85
CA PHE A 121 -16.68 8.74 -15.16
C PHE A 121 -18.17 8.40 -15.08
N ASP A 122 -19.01 9.41 -14.86
CA ASP A 122 -20.45 9.23 -14.85
C ASP A 122 -20.95 8.59 -16.16
N GLY A 123 -21.89 7.66 -16.05
CA GLY A 123 -22.42 6.88 -17.16
C GLY A 123 -21.52 5.75 -17.69
N VAL A 124 -20.31 5.58 -17.19
CA VAL A 124 -19.43 4.48 -17.57
C VAL A 124 -19.88 3.17 -16.89
N ASN A 125 -20.00 2.10 -17.67
CA ASN A 125 -20.28 0.77 -17.15
C ASN A 125 -19.03 0.15 -16.52
N LEU A 126 -19.11 -0.27 -15.25
CA LEU A 126 -18.00 -0.88 -14.54
C LEU A 126 -17.49 -2.20 -15.17
N ASN A 127 -18.30 -2.89 -15.98
CA ASN A 127 -17.80 -4.04 -16.75
C ASN A 127 -16.77 -3.63 -17.81
N GLN A 128 -16.93 -2.45 -18.43
CA GLN A 128 -15.92 -1.92 -19.36
C GLN A 128 -14.60 -1.56 -18.63
N VAL A 129 -14.71 -1.13 -17.39
CA VAL A 129 -13.52 -0.89 -16.54
C VAL A 129 -12.83 -2.19 -16.18
N ASP A 130 -13.59 -3.23 -15.81
CA ASP A 130 -13.09 -4.59 -15.49
C ASP A 130 -12.33 -5.16 -16.70
N GLU A 131 -12.94 -5.14 -17.89
CA GLU A 131 -12.33 -5.60 -19.15
C GLU A 131 -11.05 -4.83 -19.51
N ALA A 132 -11.03 -3.52 -19.27
CA ALA A 132 -9.85 -2.69 -19.52
C ALA A 132 -8.70 -2.96 -18.54
N ILE A 133 -9.01 -3.32 -17.31
CA ILE A 133 -8.02 -3.78 -16.32
C ILE A 133 -7.42 -5.11 -16.77
N ASP A 134 -8.26 -6.07 -17.19
CA ASP A 134 -7.79 -7.36 -17.69
C ASP A 134 -6.87 -7.21 -18.91
N GLU A 135 -7.18 -6.27 -19.82
CA GLU A 135 -6.32 -5.94 -20.99
C GLU A 135 -4.96 -5.40 -20.55
N ALA A 136 -4.94 -4.50 -19.56
CA ALA A 136 -3.69 -3.96 -19.03
C ALA A 136 -2.84 -5.04 -18.33
N PHE A 137 -3.48 -5.94 -17.59
CA PHE A 137 -2.81 -7.08 -16.95
C PHE A 137 -2.28 -8.08 -17.98
N ALA A 138 -3.05 -8.42 -18.99
CA ALA A 138 -2.61 -9.31 -20.08
C ALA A 138 -1.39 -8.73 -20.82
N THR A 139 -1.36 -7.42 -21.03
CA THR A 139 -0.18 -6.75 -21.60
C THR A 139 1.03 -6.87 -20.69
N PHE A 140 0.84 -6.66 -19.39
CA PHE A 140 1.91 -6.83 -18.40
C PHE A 140 2.42 -8.28 -18.34
N GLU A 141 1.53 -9.26 -18.32
CA GLU A 141 1.93 -10.70 -18.33
C GLU A 141 2.77 -11.07 -19.55
N LYS A 142 2.49 -10.46 -20.69
CA LYS A 142 3.24 -10.70 -21.93
C LYS A 142 4.58 -9.97 -21.98
N GLU A 143 4.62 -8.72 -21.55
CA GLU A 143 5.79 -7.83 -21.73
C GLU A 143 6.70 -7.79 -20.51
N GLY A 144 6.13 -8.00 -19.31
CA GLY A 144 6.83 -7.88 -18.05
C GLY A 144 7.21 -6.43 -17.70
N ILE A 145 8.12 -6.27 -16.77
CA ILE A 145 8.70 -4.99 -16.39
C ILE A 145 10.08 -4.84 -17.04
N SER A 146 10.34 -3.70 -17.69
CA SER A 146 11.65 -3.41 -18.25
C SER A 146 12.70 -3.16 -17.16
N ALA A 147 13.97 -3.46 -17.44
CA ALA A 147 15.06 -3.15 -16.51
C ALA A 147 15.14 -1.64 -16.20
N GLN A 148 14.80 -0.79 -17.18
CA GLN A 148 14.78 0.66 -17.02
C GLN A 148 13.66 1.11 -16.08
N ASP A 149 12.44 0.56 -16.21
CA ASP A 149 11.31 0.88 -15.33
C ASP A 149 11.57 0.39 -13.92
N LEU A 150 12.11 -0.82 -13.76
CA LEU A 150 12.50 -1.35 -12.47
C LEU A 150 13.54 -0.46 -11.78
N ALA A 151 14.58 -0.01 -12.50
CA ALA A 151 15.59 0.89 -11.97
C ALA A 151 14.98 2.24 -11.56
N ARG A 152 14.08 2.79 -12.38
CA ARG A 152 13.37 4.05 -12.08
C ARG A 152 12.50 3.93 -10.82
N ILE A 153 11.75 2.84 -10.66
CA ILE A 153 10.91 2.61 -9.50
C ILE A 153 11.76 2.48 -8.24
N LYS A 154 12.82 1.67 -8.28
CA LYS A 154 13.75 1.51 -7.16
C LYS A 154 14.36 2.85 -6.72
N ALA A 155 14.84 3.66 -7.67
CA ALA A 155 15.37 5.00 -7.37
C ALA A 155 14.31 5.94 -6.78
N GLY A 156 13.05 5.82 -7.22
CA GLY A 156 11.92 6.54 -6.65
C GLY A 156 11.66 6.15 -5.19
N GLN A 157 11.57 4.86 -4.91
CA GLN A 157 11.37 4.34 -3.56
C GLN A 157 12.51 4.71 -2.60
N GLU A 158 13.76 4.62 -3.08
CA GLU A 158 14.92 5.06 -2.31
C GLU A 158 14.86 6.57 -1.99
N THR A 159 14.47 7.38 -2.98
CA THR A 159 14.29 8.82 -2.79
C THR A 159 13.20 9.11 -1.75
N ASP A 160 12.07 8.43 -1.84
CA ASP A 160 10.94 8.61 -0.89
C ASP A 160 11.33 8.15 0.52
N PHE A 161 12.12 7.09 0.66
CA PHE A 161 12.70 6.66 1.93
C PHE A 161 13.57 7.75 2.56
N TYR A 162 14.54 8.30 1.81
CA TYR A 162 15.39 9.37 2.33
C TYR A 162 14.63 10.66 2.63
N LYS A 163 13.61 11.01 1.84
CA LYS A 163 12.72 12.12 2.15
C LYS A 163 11.97 11.90 3.45
N GLY A 164 11.48 10.68 3.72
CA GLY A 164 10.86 10.31 4.98
C GLY A 164 11.79 10.54 6.19
N LEU A 165 13.10 10.30 6.01
CA LEU A 165 14.11 10.51 7.04
C LEU A 165 14.57 11.98 7.19
N SER A 166 14.14 12.89 6.36
CA SER A 166 14.58 14.29 6.40
C SER A 166 14.04 15.07 7.62
N SER A 167 12.90 14.64 8.18
CA SER A 167 12.31 15.25 9.36
C SER A 167 12.55 14.42 10.62
N VAL A 168 12.64 15.10 11.76
CA VAL A 168 12.80 14.43 13.07
C VAL A 168 11.61 13.52 13.37
N LEU A 169 10.40 13.96 13.04
CA LEU A 169 9.18 13.17 13.20
C LEU A 169 9.19 11.94 12.32
N GLY A 170 9.58 12.07 11.05
CA GLY A 170 9.70 10.94 10.11
C GLY A 170 10.71 9.90 10.60
N LYS A 171 11.87 10.32 11.09
CA LYS A 171 12.85 9.41 11.72
C LYS A 171 12.24 8.67 12.91
N GLY A 172 11.51 9.38 13.77
CA GLY A 172 10.87 8.79 14.95
C GLY A 172 9.85 7.71 14.58
N PHE A 173 9.00 7.99 13.60
CA PHE A 173 8.03 7.00 13.10
C PHE A 173 8.71 5.80 12.45
N GLN A 174 9.69 6.04 11.58
CA GLN A 174 10.42 4.97 10.90
C GLN A 174 11.08 4.01 11.90
N LEU A 175 11.81 4.55 12.89
CA LEU A 175 12.44 3.76 13.94
C LEU A 175 11.42 2.98 14.78
N ALA A 176 10.31 3.61 15.16
CA ALA A 176 9.26 2.94 15.93
C ALA A 176 8.60 1.81 15.15
N GLN A 177 8.35 2.01 13.87
CA GLN A 177 7.74 1.01 12.99
C GLN A 177 8.67 -0.21 12.83
N TYR A 178 9.95 0.02 12.52
CA TYR A 178 10.92 -1.09 12.45
C TYR A 178 11.04 -1.84 13.78
N GLU A 179 11.09 -1.14 14.91
CA GLU A 179 11.14 -1.79 16.22
C GLU A 179 9.93 -2.68 16.48
N ILE A 180 8.72 -2.20 16.17
CA ILE A 180 7.48 -2.97 16.37
C ILE A 180 7.44 -4.23 15.50
N PHE A 181 7.79 -4.12 14.23
CA PHE A 181 7.60 -5.20 13.27
C PHE A 181 8.81 -6.13 13.11
N THR A 182 10.03 -5.63 13.29
CA THR A 182 11.25 -6.40 13.01
C THR A 182 12.08 -6.78 14.23
N ALA A 183 11.90 -6.11 15.37
CA ALA A 183 12.55 -6.53 16.62
C ALA A 183 11.92 -7.85 17.09
N ARG A 184 12.71 -8.92 16.98
CA ARG A 184 12.36 -10.28 17.41
C ARG A 184 13.23 -10.70 18.57
#